data_1c5111f49bb7f03a1449a975d8992fd8
#
_entry.id   1c5111f49bb7f03a1449a975d8992fd8
#
_cell.length_a   1.000
_cell.length_b   1.000
_cell.length_c   1.000
_cell.angle_alpha   90.00
_cell.angle_beta   90.00
_cell.angle_gamma   90.00
#
_symmetry.space_group_name_H-M   'P 1'
#
loop_
_entity.id
_entity.type
_entity.pdbx_description
1 polymer ?
#
loop_
_entity_poly.entity_id
_entity_poly.type
_entity_poly.pdbx_seq_one_letter_code
_entity_poly.pdbx_strand_id
1 'polypeptide(L)'
;MLLNSLSVKKVDKDKKIVEIQIDRTLRSDVIVSSRCHFNLPTAIKVPPNLNDGTPFPTTYWLTCPMYNKKIGSLESEGLIALLDNEILINPKLKTAWSERQASYQQERDDSLDQSNQHVPTGGVGGATKSIKCLHSHTADEISTGKNPVGKIVLESIGLYNCEKPCIDENNYQMNPEWKVEW
;
A
#
# COMPACT_ATOMS: atom_id res chain seq x y z
N MET A 1 7.76 26.92 17.05
CA MET A 1 9.04 26.44 16.51
C MET A 1 9.36 24.98 16.88
N LEU A 2 9.20 24.54 18.14
CA LEU A 2 9.50 23.15 18.57
C LEU A 2 8.62 22.06 17.91
N LEU A 3 7.35 22.30 17.69
CA LEU A 3 6.42 21.32 17.06
C LEU A 3 6.77 21.02 15.59
N ASN A 4 7.24 22.01 14.83
CA ASN A 4 7.66 21.81 13.45
C ASN A 4 8.93 20.95 13.35
N SER A 5 9.88 21.12 14.26
CA SER A 5 11.14 20.35 14.24
C SER A 5 10.94 18.87 14.59
N LEU A 6 9.99 18.55 15.46
CA LEU A 6 9.63 17.18 15.81
C LEU A 6 8.88 16.49 14.67
N SER A 7 8.02 17.21 13.96
CA SER A 7 7.30 16.70 12.79
C SER A 7 8.25 16.36 11.64
N VAL A 8 9.19 17.25 11.31
CA VAL A 8 10.19 17.04 10.26
C VAL A 8 11.09 15.83 10.57
N LYS A 9 11.59 15.72 11.81
CA LYS A 9 12.41 14.58 12.25
C LYS A 9 11.67 13.24 12.14
N LYS A 10 10.37 13.23 12.41
CA LYS A 10 9.53 12.03 12.30
C LYS A 10 9.33 11.61 10.83
N VAL A 11 9.11 12.56 9.94
CA VAL A 11 8.96 12.31 8.50
C VAL A 11 10.25 11.71 7.92
N ASP A 12 11.41 12.27 8.26
CA ASP A 12 12.71 11.74 7.82
C ASP A 12 12.97 10.32 8.34
N LYS A 13 12.58 10.03 9.57
CA LYS A 13 12.70 8.69 10.16
C LYS A 13 11.82 7.68 9.43
N ASP A 14 10.55 8.01 9.20
CA ASP A 14 9.61 7.14 8.51
C ASP A 14 10.06 6.85 7.07
N LYS A 15 10.56 7.87 6.37
CA LYS A 15 11.09 7.72 5.00
C LYS A 15 12.22 6.70 4.96
N LYS A 16 13.22 6.81 5.85
CA LYS A 16 14.33 5.84 5.94
C LYS A 16 13.84 4.43 6.23
N ILE A 17 12.90 4.27 7.17
CA ILE A 17 12.33 2.96 7.51
C ILE A 17 11.64 2.35 6.29
N VAL A 18 10.81 3.12 5.60
CA VAL A 18 10.10 2.65 4.40
C VAL A 18 11.07 2.24 3.31
N GLU A 19 12.11 3.04 3.02
CA GLU A 19 13.12 2.72 2.02
C GLU A 19 13.81 1.38 2.30
N ILE A 20 14.08 1.08 3.57
CA ILE A 20 14.66 -0.21 3.99
C ILE A 20 13.62 -1.34 3.82
N GLN A 21 12.36 -1.12 4.25
CA GLN A 21 11.30 -2.13 4.15
C GLN A 21 11.03 -2.58 2.71
N ILE A 22 11.11 -1.65 1.74
CA ILE A 22 10.81 -1.93 0.33
C ILE A 22 12.07 -2.14 -0.53
N ASP A 23 13.27 -2.00 0.07
CA ASP A 23 14.56 -2.06 -0.61
C ASP A 23 14.65 -1.13 -1.84
N ARG A 24 14.15 0.12 -1.67
CA ARG A 24 14.14 1.14 -2.74
C ARG A 24 14.17 2.54 -2.16
N THR A 25 14.84 3.44 -2.86
CA THR A 25 14.77 4.89 -2.58
C THR A 25 13.43 5.46 -3.03
N LEU A 26 12.78 6.22 -2.15
CA LEU A 26 11.54 6.92 -2.44
C LEU A 26 11.81 8.14 -3.35
N ARG A 27 11.03 8.24 -4.42
CA ARG A 27 11.13 9.33 -5.42
C ARG A 27 10.16 10.48 -5.15
N SER A 28 9.52 10.47 -3.97
CA SER A 28 8.61 11.54 -3.52
C SER A 28 8.56 11.57 -1.99
N ASP A 29 8.01 12.63 -1.46
CA ASP A 29 7.55 12.64 -0.08
C ASP A 29 6.32 11.75 0.05
N VAL A 30 6.22 11.08 1.20
CA VAL A 30 5.15 10.12 1.47
C VAL A 30 4.55 10.36 2.85
N ILE A 31 3.31 9.93 3.02
CA ILE A 31 2.61 9.99 4.30
C ILE A 31 2.36 8.55 4.77
N VAL A 32 2.77 8.21 5.97
CA VAL A 32 2.43 6.90 6.55
C VAL A 32 0.93 6.87 6.82
N SER A 33 0.24 5.97 6.12
CA SER A 33 -1.22 5.80 6.22
C SER A 33 -1.63 4.73 7.23
N SER A 34 -0.75 3.78 7.53
CA SER A 34 -0.99 2.74 8.52
C SER A 34 0.30 2.24 9.16
N ARG A 35 0.20 1.73 10.40
CA ARG A 35 1.33 1.20 11.20
C ARG A 35 0.97 -0.13 11.85
N CYS A 36 1.98 -0.97 12.06
CA CYS A 36 1.85 -2.21 12.84
C CYS A 36 1.96 -1.93 14.36
N HIS A 37 1.84 -2.98 15.17
CA HIS A 37 1.95 -2.90 16.64
C HIS A 37 3.34 -2.45 17.15
N PHE A 38 4.40 -2.59 16.35
CA PHE A 38 5.71 -1.98 16.62
C PHE A 38 5.80 -0.52 16.18
N ASN A 39 4.69 0.10 15.78
CA ASN A 39 4.64 1.47 15.26
C ASN A 39 5.43 1.68 13.96
N LEU A 40 5.85 0.61 13.27
CA LEU A 40 6.50 0.68 11.96
C LEU A 40 5.47 0.86 10.84
N PRO A 41 5.80 1.58 9.74
CA PRO A 41 4.91 1.73 8.60
C PRO A 41 4.49 0.39 8.01
N THR A 42 3.21 0.22 7.70
CA THR A 42 2.65 -0.93 6.95
C THR A 42 2.18 -0.54 5.57
N ALA A 43 1.70 0.69 5.44
CA ALA A 43 1.34 1.30 4.17
C ALA A 43 1.64 2.80 4.18
N ILE A 44 1.92 3.35 3.01
CA ILE A 44 2.14 4.78 2.77
C ILE A 44 1.20 5.30 1.70
N LYS A 45 0.83 6.58 1.80
CA LYS A 45 0.19 7.33 0.72
C LYS A 45 1.27 8.02 -0.11
N VAL A 46 1.23 7.81 -1.42
CA VAL A 46 2.15 8.37 -2.42
C VAL A 46 1.39 9.39 -3.26
N PRO A 47 1.98 10.54 -3.59
CA PRO A 47 1.33 11.51 -4.46
C PRO A 47 1.15 10.95 -5.88
N PRO A 48 0.13 11.43 -6.63
CA PRO A 48 -0.15 10.93 -7.98
C PRO A 48 0.92 11.30 -9.01
N ASN A 49 1.81 12.23 -8.67
CA ASN A 49 3.02 12.57 -9.42
C ASN A 49 4.22 12.53 -8.48
N LEU A 50 5.26 11.84 -8.92
CA LEU A 50 6.55 11.80 -8.20
C LEU A 50 7.28 13.15 -8.36
N ASN A 51 8.33 13.39 -7.57
CA ASN A 51 9.08 14.66 -7.57
C ASN A 51 9.70 15.00 -8.94
N ASP A 52 9.92 14.00 -9.79
CA ASP A 52 10.41 14.17 -11.16
C ASP A 52 9.29 14.32 -12.21
N GLY A 53 8.03 14.45 -11.76
CA GLY A 53 6.86 14.58 -12.63
C GLY A 53 6.33 13.26 -13.20
N THR A 54 6.94 12.12 -12.88
CA THR A 54 6.45 10.80 -13.34
C THR A 54 5.07 10.51 -12.76
N PRO A 55 4.05 10.20 -13.60
CA PRO A 55 2.74 9.79 -13.10
C PRO A 55 2.82 8.49 -12.30
N PHE A 56 2.15 8.45 -11.15
CA PHE A 56 2.13 7.29 -10.28
C PHE A 56 0.69 6.90 -9.90
N PRO A 57 0.12 5.86 -10.52
CA PRO A 57 -1.30 5.52 -10.34
C PRO A 57 -1.63 4.89 -8.98
N THR A 58 -0.62 4.42 -8.24
CA THR A 58 -0.81 3.71 -6.98
C THR A 58 -0.75 4.68 -5.79
N THR A 59 -1.91 5.12 -5.31
CA THR A 59 -2.01 6.07 -4.19
C THR A 59 -1.54 5.47 -2.86
N TYR A 60 -1.82 4.18 -2.61
CA TYR A 60 -1.39 3.49 -1.40
C TYR A 60 -0.42 2.38 -1.75
N TRP A 61 0.74 2.39 -1.09
CA TRP A 61 1.81 1.41 -1.31
C TRP A 61 2.06 0.61 -0.04
N LEU A 62 2.02 -0.72 -0.16
CA LEU A 62 2.29 -1.64 0.92
C LEU A 62 3.80 -1.67 1.21
N THR A 63 4.18 -1.43 2.45
CA THR A 63 5.59 -1.40 2.87
C THR A 63 5.96 -2.54 3.82
N CYS A 64 5.00 -3.15 4.50
CA CYS A 64 5.23 -4.23 5.46
C CYS A 64 5.84 -5.46 4.79
N PRO A 65 7.08 -5.88 5.14
CA PRO A 65 7.75 -7.03 4.51
C PRO A 65 7.02 -8.36 4.75
N MET A 66 6.33 -8.50 5.89
CA MET A 66 5.52 -9.68 6.21
C MET A 66 4.36 -9.82 5.22
N TYR A 67 3.56 -8.76 5.07
CA TYR A 67 2.44 -8.77 4.13
C TYR A 67 2.91 -8.92 2.69
N ASN A 68 3.99 -8.24 2.29
CA ASN A 68 4.54 -8.36 0.95
C ASN A 68 4.87 -9.82 0.59
N LYS A 69 5.51 -10.56 1.50
CA LYS A 69 5.85 -11.98 1.25
C LYS A 69 4.64 -12.88 1.22
N LYS A 70 3.69 -12.74 2.16
CA LYS A 70 2.49 -13.56 2.19
C LYS A 70 1.57 -13.33 1.01
N ILE A 71 1.39 -12.06 0.61
CA ILE A 71 0.58 -11.74 -0.57
C ILE A 71 1.26 -12.23 -1.85
N GLY A 72 2.59 -12.15 -1.94
CA GLY A 72 3.34 -12.73 -3.05
C GLY A 72 3.11 -14.23 -3.22
N SER A 73 3.00 -15.00 -2.12
CA SER A 73 2.61 -16.42 -2.17
C SER A 73 1.20 -16.61 -2.71
N LEU A 74 0.22 -15.83 -2.23
CA LEU A 74 -1.17 -15.90 -2.72
C LEU A 74 -1.28 -15.55 -4.22
N GLU A 75 -0.53 -14.53 -4.68
CA GLU A 75 -0.47 -14.21 -6.11
C GLU A 75 0.13 -15.35 -6.93
N SER A 76 1.19 -16.00 -6.42
CA SER A 76 1.83 -17.16 -7.06
C SER A 76 0.92 -18.39 -7.10
N GLU A 77 0.04 -18.53 -6.11
CA GLU A 77 -0.98 -19.59 -6.02
C GLU A 77 -2.22 -19.31 -6.90
N GLY A 78 -2.28 -18.16 -7.58
CA GLY A 78 -3.32 -17.81 -8.53
C GLY A 78 -4.54 -17.11 -7.94
N LEU A 79 -4.45 -16.55 -6.73
CA LEU A 79 -5.60 -15.88 -6.07
C LEU A 79 -6.16 -14.71 -6.90
N ILE A 80 -5.34 -14.02 -7.72
CA ILE A 80 -5.83 -12.97 -8.63
C ILE A 80 -6.90 -13.52 -9.57
N ALA A 81 -6.62 -14.64 -10.24
CA ALA A 81 -7.56 -15.23 -11.19
C ALA A 81 -8.86 -15.72 -10.52
N LEU A 82 -8.75 -16.26 -9.30
CA LEU A 82 -9.91 -16.67 -8.50
C LEU A 82 -10.78 -15.47 -8.14
N LEU A 83 -10.20 -14.39 -7.69
CA LEU A 83 -10.93 -13.17 -7.32
C LEU A 83 -11.53 -12.44 -8.53
N ASP A 84 -10.84 -12.41 -9.67
CA ASP A 84 -11.40 -11.88 -10.91
C ASP A 84 -12.63 -12.66 -11.33
N ASN A 85 -12.60 -14.00 -11.25
CA ASN A 85 -13.76 -14.82 -11.51
C ASN A 85 -14.88 -14.58 -10.49
N GLU A 86 -14.56 -14.47 -9.20
CA GLU A 86 -15.53 -14.17 -8.16
C GLU A 86 -16.21 -12.81 -8.39
N ILE A 87 -15.48 -11.79 -8.80
CA ILE A 87 -16.06 -10.48 -9.19
C ILE A 87 -17.06 -10.62 -10.34
N LEU A 88 -16.82 -11.53 -11.29
CA LEU A 88 -17.71 -11.74 -12.42
C LEU A 88 -19.04 -12.39 -12.01
N ILE A 89 -19.00 -13.35 -11.09
CA ILE A 89 -20.16 -14.18 -10.72
C ILE A 89 -20.91 -13.68 -9.49
N ASN A 90 -20.28 -12.85 -8.64
CA ASN A 90 -20.87 -12.32 -7.41
C ASN A 90 -21.27 -10.84 -7.58
N PRO A 91 -22.58 -10.53 -7.78
CA PRO A 91 -23.01 -9.16 -8.03
C PRO A 91 -22.68 -8.18 -6.90
N LYS A 92 -22.71 -8.62 -5.64
CA LYS A 92 -22.40 -7.76 -4.49
C LYS A 92 -20.92 -7.36 -4.49
N LEU A 93 -20.03 -8.34 -4.70
CA LEU A 93 -18.60 -8.09 -4.77
C LEU A 93 -18.26 -7.20 -5.98
N LYS A 94 -18.89 -7.47 -7.14
CA LYS A 94 -18.73 -6.66 -8.35
C LYS A 94 -19.10 -5.20 -8.12
N THR A 95 -20.24 -4.93 -7.49
CA THR A 95 -20.69 -3.58 -7.18
C THR A 95 -19.68 -2.89 -6.24
N ALA A 96 -19.36 -3.51 -5.11
CA ALA A 96 -18.43 -2.94 -4.13
C ALA A 96 -17.03 -2.69 -4.72
N TRP A 97 -16.54 -3.63 -5.56
CA TRP A 97 -15.27 -3.47 -6.26
C TRP A 97 -15.31 -2.29 -7.26
N SER A 98 -16.38 -2.19 -8.06
CA SER A 98 -16.54 -1.12 -9.05
C SER A 98 -16.64 0.27 -8.40
N GLU A 99 -17.39 0.38 -7.32
CA GLU A 99 -17.51 1.61 -6.52
C GLU A 99 -16.16 2.01 -5.91
N ARG A 100 -15.39 1.03 -5.38
CA ARG A 100 -14.06 1.33 -4.86
C ARG A 100 -13.09 1.77 -5.97
N GLN A 101 -13.11 1.14 -7.15
CA GLN A 101 -12.28 1.56 -8.28
C GLN A 101 -12.56 3.02 -8.67
N ALA A 102 -13.84 3.40 -8.78
CA ALA A 102 -14.25 4.75 -9.12
C ALA A 102 -13.85 5.76 -8.04
N SER A 103 -14.15 5.48 -6.76
CA SER A 103 -13.79 6.38 -5.66
C SER A 103 -12.28 6.53 -5.47
N TYR A 104 -11.52 5.45 -5.66
CA TYR A 104 -10.05 5.51 -5.60
C TYR A 104 -9.47 6.41 -6.70
N GLN A 105 -9.98 6.28 -7.93
CA GLN A 105 -9.59 7.14 -9.03
C GLN A 105 -9.90 8.60 -8.71
N GLN A 106 -11.10 8.90 -8.23
CA GLN A 106 -11.52 10.25 -7.86
C GLN A 106 -10.64 10.82 -6.73
N GLU A 107 -10.42 10.07 -5.64
CA GLU A 107 -9.55 10.46 -4.52
C GLU A 107 -8.12 10.80 -4.96
N ARG A 108 -7.60 10.06 -5.95
CA ARG A 108 -6.29 10.32 -6.54
C ARG A 108 -6.32 11.57 -7.40
N ASP A 109 -7.31 11.70 -8.28
CA ASP A 109 -7.42 12.79 -9.25
C ASP A 109 -7.67 14.14 -8.55
N ASP A 110 -8.41 14.14 -7.44
CA ASP A 110 -8.59 15.31 -6.56
C ASP A 110 -7.27 15.78 -5.89
N SER A 111 -6.27 14.91 -5.85
CA SER A 111 -4.94 15.21 -5.29
C SER A 111 -3.94 15.68 -6.36
N LEU A 112 -4.36 15.74 -7.64
CA LEU A 112 -3.51 16.24 -8.73
C LEU A 112 -3.36 17.75 -8.66
N ASP A 113 -2.14 18.23 -8.90
CA ASP A 113 -1.93 19.65 -9.19
C ASP A 113 -2.47 19.97 -10.59
N GLN A 114 -3.22 21.06 -10.72
CA GLN A 114 -3.80 21.50 -12.01
C GLN A 114 -2.75 21.80 -13.11
N SER A 115 -1.48 21.95 -12.73
CA SER A 115 -0.36 22.14 -13.66
C SER A 115 0.13 20.83 -14.30
N ASN A 116 -0.33 19.65 -13.84
CA ASN A 116 0.17 18.37 -14.34
C ASN A 116 -0.41 18.00 -15.70
N GLN A 117 0.47 17.78 -16.67
CA GLN A 117 0.11 17.38 -18.04
C GLN A 117 -0.30 15.89 -18.15
N HIS A 118 0.06 15.07 -17.18
CA HIS A 118 -0.19 13.63 -17.22
C HIS A 118 -1.00 13.17 -16.02
N VAL A 119 -2.23 12.73 -16.29
CA VAL A 119 -3.14 12.16 -15.28
C VAL A 119 -3.00 10.64 -15.32
N PRO A 120 -2.65 9.99 -14.18
CA PRO A 120 -2.65 8.53 -14.10
C PRO A 120 -4.05 7.97 -14.34
N THR A 121 -4.17 6.85 -15.04
CA THR A 121 -5.47 6.23 -15.36
C THR A 121 -5.73 4.98 -14.53
N GLY A 122 -6.99 4.55 -14.49
CA GLY A 122 -7.44 3.36 -13.77
C GLY A 122 -7.62 3.59 -12.27
N GLY A 123 -8.18 2.59 -11.60
CA GLY A 123 -8.40 2.58 -10.16
C GLY A 123 -7.19 2.03 -9.38
N VAL A 124 -7.45 1.16 -8.42
CA VAL A 124 -6.43 0.57 -7.54
C VAL A 124 -5.34 -0.14 -8.36
N GLY A 125 -4.07 0.24 -8.14
CA GLY A 125 -2.94 -0.30 -8.90
C GLY A 125 -2.96 0.03 -10.41
N GLY A 126 -3.74 1.03 -10.84
CA GLY A 126 -3.94 1.35 -12.25
C GLY A 126 -4.81 0.33 -12.99
N ALA A 127 -5.61 -0.46 -12.26
CA ALA A 127 -6.52 -1.45 -12.84
C ALA A 127 -7.73 -0.77 -13.49
N THR A 128 -8.22 -1.37 -14.60
CA THR A 128 -9.42 -0.88 -15.32
C THR A 128 -10.54 -1.91 -15.39
N LYS A 129 -10.19 -3.18 -15.61
CA LYS A 129 -11.16 -4.26 -15.83
C LYS A 129 -10.94 -5.49 -14.95
N SER A 130 -9.75 -5.65 -14.38
CA SER A 130 -9.35 -6.82 -13.60
C SER A 130 -8.43 -6.40 -12.46
N ILE A 131 -8.24 -7.27 -11.49
CA ILE A 131 -7.24 -7.10 -10.44
C ILE A 131 -5.85 -7.24 -11.07
N LYS A 132 -4.98 -6.24 -10.86
CA LYS A 132 -3.59 -6.30 -11.33
C LYS A 132 -2.62 -6.76 -10.25
N CYS A 133 -2.89 -6.41 -9.00
CA CYS A 133 -1.93 -6.62 -7.92
C CYS A 133 -2.66 -6.62 -6.55
N LEU A 134 -2.55 -7.72 -5.83
CA LEU A 134 -3.15 -7.83 -4.49
C LEU A 134 -2.48 -6.93 -3.46
N HIS A 135 -1.19 -6.63 -3.63
CA HIS A 135 -0.46 -5.70 -2.76
C HIS A 135 -1.10 -4.31 -2.76
N SER A 136 -1.49 -3.79 -3.93
CA SER A 136 -2.15 -2.48 -4.04
C SER A 136 -3.54 -2.48 -3.41
N HIS A 137 -4.31 -3.56 -3.58
CA HIS A 137 -5.62 -3.71 -2.95
C HIS A 137 -5.52 -3.82 -1.43
N THR A 138 -4.53 -4.56 -0.94
CA THR A 138 -4.27 -4.69 0.50
C THR A 138 -3.78 -3.38 1.11
N ALA A 139 -2.88 -2.65 0.44
CA ALA A 139 -2.43 -1.34 0.89
C ALA A 139 -3.60 -0.34 1.02
N ASP A 140 -4.51 -0.36 0.04
CA ASP A 140 -5.71 0.46 0.06
C ASP A 140 -6.65 0.09 1.21
N GLU A 141 -6.88 -1.21 1.44
CA GLU A 141 -7.70 -1.67 2.58
C GLU A 141 -7.12 -1.27 3.92
N ILE A 142 -5.83 -1.54 4.16
CA ILE A 142 -5.15 -1.18 5.42
C ILE A 142 -5.18 0.33 5.67
N SER A 143 -5.16 1.13 4.60
CA SER A 143 -5.14 2.59 4.70
C SER A 143 -6.53 3.21 4.87
N THR A 144 -7.58 2.58 4.32
CA THR A 144 -8.91 3.21 4.19
C THR A 144 -10.06 2.38 4.77
N GLY A 145 -9.91 1.06 4.90
CA GLY A 145 -10.99 0.14 5.27
C GLY A 145 -12.10 0.00 4.21
N LYS A 146 -11.83 0.38 2.94
CA LYS A 146 -12.85 0.48 1.88
C LYS A 146 -12.68 -0.52 0.74
N ASN A 147 -11.60 -1.31 0.72
CA ASN A 147 -11.29 -2.17 -0.43
C ASN A 147 -11.77 -3.61 -0.24
N PRO A 148 -12.84 -4.05 -0.94
CA PRO A 148 -13.40 -5.38 -0.73
C PRO A 148 -12.43 -6.51 -1.10
N VAL A 149 -11.58 -6.31 -2.10
CA VAL A 149 -10.53 -7.29 -2.49
C VAL A 149 -9.43 -7.33 -1.44
N GLY A 150 -8.95 -6.18 -1.00
CA GLY A 150 -7.93 -6.10 0.07
C GLY A 150 -8.42 -6.73 1.37
N LYS A 151 -9.71 -6.57 1.71
CA LYS A 151 -10.33 -7.22 2.86
C LYS A 151 -10.27 -8.74 2.75
N ILE A 152 -10.67 -9.32 1.61
CA ILE A 152 -10.59 -10.78 1.38
C ILE A 152 -9.14 -11.27 1.50
N VAL A 153 -8.18 -10.53 0.95
CA VAL A 153 -6.75 -10.89 1.06
C VAL A 153 -6.30 -10.88 2.52
N LEU A 154 -6.64 -9.86 3.31
CA LEU A 154 -6.29 -9.80 4.74
C LEU A 154 -6.93 -10.94 5.52
N GLU A 155 -8.18 -11.28 5.25
CA GLU A 155 -8.87 -12.42 5.84
C GLU A 155 -8.18 -13.76 5.48
N SER A 156 -7.66 -13.88 4.25
CA SER A 156 -6.95 -15.09 3.79
C SER A 156 -5.59 -15.28 4.44
N ILE A 157 -4.84 -14.20 4.68
CA ILE A 157 -3.52 -14.28 5.32
C ILE A 157 -3.58 -14.24 6.84
N GLY A 158 -4.72 -13.89 7.42
CA GLY A 158 -4.94 -13.72 8.85
C GLY A 158 -4.30 -12.43 9.43
N LEU A 159 -4.57 -12.17 10.68
CA LEU A 159 -3.93 -11.10 11.43
C LEU A 159 -2.60 -11.62 12.00
N TYR A 160 -1.50 -11.14 11.46
CA TYR A 160 -0.18 -11.50 11.95
C TYR A 160 0.43 -10.38 12.77
N ASN A 161 0.82 -10.72 13.98
CA ASN A 161 1.66 -9.89 14.83
C ASN A 161 3.05 -10.50 14.81
N CYS A 162 4.02 -9.84 14.19
CA CYS A 162 5.41 -10.27 14.25
C CYS A 162 5.87 -10.34 15.71
N GLU A 163 6.66 -11.36 16.08
CA GLU A 163 7.29 -11.44 17.41
C GLU A 163 8.38 -10.38 17.58
N LYS A 164 9.05 -10.03 16.49
CA LYS A 164 10.12 -9.02 16.46
C LYS A 164 9.87 -7.96 15.37
N PRO A 165 10.30 -6.71 15.60
CA PRO A 165 10.19 -5.68 14.57
C PRO A 165 11.07 -6.03 13.37
N CYS A 166 10.57 -5.74 12.15
CA CYS A 166 11.32 -5.99 10.92
C CYS A 166 12.50 -5.03 10.71
N ILE A 167 12.50 -3.88 11.38
CA ILE A 167 13.54 -2.87 11.31
C ILE A 167 14.21 -2.71 12.68
N ASP A 168 15.54 -2.71 12.70
CA ASP A 168 16.33 -2.18 13.81
C ASP A 168 16.42 -0.67 13.65
N GLU A 169 15.67 0.06 14.47
CA GLU A 169 15.62 1.52 14.41
C GLU A 169 16.91 2.20 14.90
N ASN A 170 17.78 1.50 15.63
CA ASN A 170 19.03 2.06 16.10
C ASN A 170 20.05 2.17 14.97
N ASN A 171 20.06 1.18 14.09
CA ASN A 171 21.03 1.06 13.00
C ASN A 171 20.44 1.40 11.63
N TYR A 172 19.11 1.59 11.55
CA TYR A 172 18.38 1.79 10.29
C TYR A 172 18.71 0.70 9.26
N GLN A 173 18.43 -0.55 9.63
CA GLN A 173 18.61 -1.72 8.76
C GLN A 173 17.56 -2.79 9.06
N MET A 174 17.42 -3.75 8.15
CA MET A 174 16.58 -4.93 8.42
C MET A 174 17.08 -5.63 9.68
N ASN A 175 16.15 -5.95 10.60
CA ASN A 175 16.47 -6.70 11.79
C ASN A 175 16.83 -8.16 11.41
N PRO A 176 18.05 -8.64 11.66
CA PRO A 176 18.49 -9.99 11.29
C PRO A 176 17.72 -11.10 12.03
N GLU A 177 17.11 -10.77 13.16
CA GLU A 177 16.32 -11.71 13.93
C GLU A 177 14.84 -11.78 13.49
N TRP A 178 14.41 -10.84 12.63
CA TRP A 178 13.07 -10.87 12.08
C TRP A 178 12.91 -11.97 11.03
N LYS A 179 11.80 -12.69 11.10
CA LYS A 179 11.46 -13.77 10.16
C LYS A 179 10.01 -13.63 9.71
N VAL A 180 9.72 -14.13 8.52
CA VAL A 180 8.34 -14.32 8.05
C VAL A 180 7.75 -15.51 8.80
N GLU A 181 6.65 -15.28 9.48
CA GLU A 181 5.87 -16.32 10.15
C GLU A 181 4.77 -16.76 9.18
N TRP A 182 4.79 -18.07 8.82
CA TRP A 182 3.84 -18.68 7.88
C TRP A 182 2.64 -19.28 8.60
#